data_e298430972e879d03ac9513d762f9c8a
#
_entry.id   e298430972e879d03ac9513d762f9c8a
#
_cell.length_a   1.000
_cell.length_b   1.000
_cell.length_c   1.000
_cell.angle_alpha   90.00
_cell.angle_beta   90.00
_cell.angle_gamma   90.00
#
_symmetry.space_group_name_H-M   'P 1'
#
loop_
_entity.id
_entity.type
_entity.pdbx_description
1 polymer ?
#
loop_
_entity_poly.entity_id
_entity_poly.type
_entity_poly.pdbx_seq_one_letter_code
_entity_poly.pdbx_strand_id
1 'polypeptide(L)'
;DDLLMYGNYMDKMGFVDEMKSMMSELFQYAVDREEIDMAMEQMDSESSTYRKLHDIRLIYEKFEEHNANDQYIVAEQLSQLLAANVEKSQFISKSHMYFDGFTGFTPVQMKLVTQLMSHAASVTFAFDIDPDRIGLAKPKEYELFRLTKETIAAICKAAADVHVDILDNVVMCGQGEIPYRFRDDPCLAAFERNIFRYPHQKINGAADSIKLVRTDRARDEALYVASQIRK
;
A
#
# COMPACT_ATOMS: atom_id res chain seq x y z
N ASP A 1 -4.39 34.10 11.64
CA ASP A 1 -3.19 34.76 12.24
C ASP A 1 -2.43 33.87 13.24
N ASP A 2 -2.93 32.65 13.49
CA ASP A 2 -2.32 31.77 14.50
C ASP A 2 -1.26 30.81 13.93
N LEU A 3 -1.04 30.83 12.61
CA LEU A 3 -0.05 29.99 11.95
C LEU A 3 1.37 30.56 12.10
N LEU A 4 2.30 29.74 12.57
CA LEU A 4 3.69 30.14 12.85
C LEU A 4 4.57 30.16 11.61
N MET A 5 4.25 29.35 10.59
CA MET A 5 5.12 29.13 9.44
C MET A 5 4.38 29.23 8.09
N TYR A 6 3.17 28.70 8.02
CA TYR A 6 2.47 28.55 6.74
C TYR A 6 1.49 29.69 6.40
N GLY A 7 1.28 30.65 7.29
CA GLY A 7 0.30 31.75 7.06
C GLY A 7 0.44 32.47 5.72
N ASN A 8 1.68 32.75 5.28
CA ASN A 8 1.96 33.43 4.00
C ASN A 8 1.81 32.56 2.74
N TYR A 9 1.49 31.28 2.93
CA TYR A 9 1.39 30.32 1.82
C TYR A 9 -0.04 29.86 1.54
N MET A 10 -0.99 30.21 2.41
CA MET A 10 -2.38 29.73 2.35
C MET A 10 -3.12 30.12 1.06
N ASP A 11 -2.75 31.22 0.41
CA ASP A 11 -3.34 31.66 -0.85
C ASP A 11 -2.73 30.97 -2.09
N LYS A 12 -1.70 30.15 -1.92
CA LYS A 12 -1.02 29.49 -3.04
C LYS A 12 -1.68 28.14 -3.34
N MET A 13 -2.23 27.97 -4.55
CA MET A 13 -2.90 26.74 -4.98
C MET A 13 -2.06 25.48 -4.72
N GLY A 14 -0.78 25.49 -5.06
CA GLY A 14 0.10 24.32 -4.83
C GLY A 14 0.27 23.98 -3.35
N PHE A 15 0.25 24.96 -2.46
CA PHE A 15 0.28 24.72 -1.02
C PHE A 15 -1.03 24.12 -0.53
N VAL A 16 -2.17 24.60 -1.01
CA VAL A 16 -3.49 24.05 -0.65
C VAL A 16 -3.61 22.59 -1.07
N ASP A 17 -3.11 22.25 -2.27
CA ASP A 17 -3.13 20.86 -2.76
C ASP A 17 -2.21 19.94 -1.92
N GLU A 18 -1.06 20.44 -1.52
CA GLU A 18 -0.15 19.70 -0.62
C GLU A 18 -0.78 19.47 0.76
N MET A 19 -1.43 20.49 1.33
CA MET A 19 -2.14 20.38 2.59
C MET A 19 -3.30 19.35 2.51
N LYS A 20 -4.06 19.36 1.43
CA LYS A 20 -5.11 18.34 1.21
C LYS A 20 -4.52 16.94 1.17
N SER A 21 -3.43 16.74 0.44
CA SER A 21 -2.75 15.45 0.35
C SER A 21 -2.28 14.98 1.73
N MET A 22 -1.68 15.88 2.50
CA MET A 22 -1.22 15.57 3.84
C MET A 22 -2.38 15.26 4.81
N MET A 23 -3.50 16.01 4.76
CA MET A 23 -4.69 15.68 5.54
C MET A 23 -5.23 14.30 5.18
N SER A 24 -5.29 14.00 3.87
CA SER A 24 -5.69 12.67 3.39
C SER A 24 -4.79 11.56 3.95
N GLU A 25 -3.48 11.76 3.98
CA GLU A 25 -2.53 10.81 4.59
C GLU A 25 -2.78 10.64 6.09
N LEU A 26 -2.92 11.72 6.85
CA LEU A 26 -3.20 11.65 8.29
C LEU A 26 -4.46 10.81 8.56
N PHE A 27 -5.54 11.03 7.81
CA PHE A 27 -6.77 10.24 7.95
C PHE A 27 -6.58 8.77 7.54
N GLN A 28 -5.85 8.48 6.46
CA GLN A 28 -5.61 7.12 6.01
C GLN A 28 -4.77 6.31 7.02
N TYR A 29 -3.85 6.98 7.71
CA TYR A 29 -3.02 6.38 8.74
C TYR A 29 -3.66 6.42 10.14
N ALA A 30 -4.88 6.98 10.24
CA ALA A 30 -5.62 7.15 11.49
C ALA A 30 -4.85 7.96 12.53
N VAL A 31 -4.02 8.91 12.08
CA VAL A 31 -3.34 9.87 12.95
C VAL A 31 -4.36 10.91 13.42
N ASP A 32 -4.56 11.03 14.71
CA ASP A 32 -5.44 12.00 15.32
C ASP A 32 -4.66 13.19 15.96
N ARG A 33 -5.41 14.16 16.50
CA ARG A 33 -4.79 15.33 17.14
C ARG A 33 -3.97 14.97 18.37
N GLU A 34 -4.38 13.98 19.12
CA GLU A 34 -3.71 13.56 20.35
C GLU A 34 -2.33 12.98 20.02
N GLU A 35 -2.20 12.23 18.92
CA GLU A 35 -0.92 11.72 18.43
C GLU A 35 0.00 12.85 17.95
N ILE A 36 -0.55 13.88 17.28
CA ILE A 36 0.21 15.07 16.88
C ILE A 36 0.69 15.83 18.13
N ASP A 37 -0.20 16.03 19.11
CA ASP A 37 0.13 16.72 20.36
C ASP A 37 1.22 15.95 21.14
N MET A 38 1.12 14.64 21.27
CA MET A 38 2.16 13.79 21.89
C MET A 38 3.52 13.87 21.16
N ALA A 39 3.50 13.95 19.83
CA ALA A 39 4.73 14.13 19.06
C ALA A 39 5.35 15.51 19.32
N MET A 40 4.54 16.55 19.43
CA MET A 40 5.00 17.92 19.70
C MET A 40 5.58 18.09 21.11
N GLU A 41 5.01 17.40 22.12
CA GLU A 41 5.52 17.44 23.50
C GLU A 41 6.98 16.95 23.62
N GLN A 42 7.42 16.09 22.69
CA GLN A 42 8.79 15.55 22.67
C GLN A 42 9.78 16.42 21.90
N MET A 43 9.33 17.54 21.34
CA MET A 43 10.13 18.40 20.47
C MET A 43 10.48 19.74 21.15
N ASP A 44 11.61 20.30 20.71
CA ASP A 44 11.95 21.68 21.04
C ASP A 44 10.99 22.64 20.35
N SER A 45 10.29 23.49 21.13
CA SER A 45 9.30 24.46 20.64
C SER A 45 9.90 25.50 19.65
N GLU A 46 11.20 25.73 19.70
CA GLU A 46 11.89 26.61 18.77
C GLU A 46 12.28 25.92 17.45
N SER A 47 12.14 24.62 17.36
CA SER A 47 12.48 23.87 16.16
C SER A 47 11.54 24.17 14.99
N SER A 48 12.06 24.12 13.76
CA SER A 48 11.22 24.29 12.57
C SER A 48 10.18 23.18 12.41
N THR A 49 10.49 21.98 12.92
CA THR A 49 9.59 20.83 12.89
C THR A 49 8.39 21.04 13.82
N TYR A 50 8.62 21.55 15.03
CA TYR A 50 7.57 21.90 15.96
C TYR A 50 6.60 22.93 15.34
N ARG A 51 7.14 24.02 14.76
CA ARG A 51 6.34 25.07 14.12
C ARG A 51 5.50 24.54 12.95
N LYS A 52 6.04 23.60 12.17
CA LYS A 52 5.29 22.93 11.10
C LYS A 52 4.14 22.09 11.66
N LEU A 53 4.42 21.24 12.67
CA LEU A 53 3.41 20.40 13.28
C LEU A 53 2.32 21.22 13.97
N HIS A 54 2.69 22.31 14.61
CA HIS A 54 1.72 23.26 15.20
C HIS A 54 0.73 23.76 14.13
N ASP A 55 1.21 24.22 12.99
CA ASP A 55 0.37 24.71 11.91
C ASP A 55 -0.49 23.59 11.31
N ILE A 56 0.08 22.40 11.12
CA ILE A 56 -0.63 21.21 10.65
C ILE A 56 -1.77 20.85 11.61
N ARG A 57 -1.50 20.86 12.91
CA ARG A 57 -2.49 20.58 13.95
C ARG A 57 -3.66 21.57 13.91
N LEU A 58 -3.38 22.85 13.76
CA LEU A 58 -4.41 23.89 13.63
C LEU A 58 -5.25 23.71 12.36
N ILE A 59 -4.61 23.41 11.24
CA ILE A 59 -5.30 23.12 9.97
C ILE A 59 -6.19 21.88 10.12
N TYR A 60 -5.67 20.83 10.76
CA TYR A 60 -6.41 19.59 11.02
C TYR A 60 -7.65 19.86 11.88
N GLU A 61 -7.53 20.63 12.97
CA GLU A 61 -8.65 21.03 13.84
C GLU A 61 -9.73 21.77 13.06
N LYS A 62 -9.34 22.74 12.24
CA LYS A 62 -10.29 23.50 11.39
C LYS A 62 -10.96 22.64 10.33
N PHE A 63 -10.25 21.67 9.79
CA PHE A 63 -10.80 20.71 8.86
C PHE A 63 -11.82 19.78 9.52
N GLU A 64 -11.55 19.29 10.75
CA GLU A 64 -12.51 18.50 11.52
C GLU A 64 -13.76 19.30 11.88
N GLU A 65 -13.61 20.54 12.35
CA GLU A 65 -14.73 21.44 12.66
C GLU A 65 -15.62 21.69 11.43
N HIS A 66 -15.00 21.90 10.26
CA HIS A 66 -15.72 22.12 9.00
C HIS A 66 -16.50 20.86 8.58
N ASN A 67 -15.85 19.71 8.61
CA ASN A 67 -16.48 18.45 8.25
C ASN A 67 -17.60 18.03 9.22
N ALA A 68 -17.49 18.35 10.50
CA ALA A 68 -18.54 18.06 11.48
C ALA A 68 -19.81 18.89 11.26
N ASN A 69 -19.67 20.09 10.68
CA ASN A 69 -20.78 21.00 10.40
C ASN A 69 -21.42 20.76 9.03
N ASP A 70 -20.70 20.22 8.08
CA ASP A 70 -21.19 19.93 6.75
C ASP A 70 -21.59 18.45 6.63
N GLN A 71 -22.74 18.19 5.97
CA GLN A 71 -23.23 16.82 5.72
C GLN A 71 -22.42 16.08 4.65
N TYR A 72 -21.19 16.46 4.43
CA TYR A 72 -20.30 15.84 3.43
C TYR A 72 -19.41 14.81 4.10
N ILE A 73 -19.40 13.60 3.54
CA ILE A 73 -18.47 12.53 3.91
C ILE A 73 -17.24 12.69 3.04
N VAL A 74 -16.08 12.91 3.63
CA VAL A 74 -14.82 12.89 2.92
C VAL A 74 -14.50 11.45 2.50
N ALA A 75 -13.91 11.26 1.33
CA ALA A 75 -13.62 9.91 0.80
C ALA A 75 -12.83 9.04 1.78
N GLU A 76 -11.94 9.64 2.55
CA GLU A 76 -11.12 8.99 3.57
C GLU A 76 -11.95 8.45 4.75
N GLN A 77 -13.02 9.15 5.14
CA GLN A 77 -13.95 8.71 6.21
C GLN A 77 -14.84 7.56 5.75
N LEU A 78 -15.01 7.38 4.43
CA LEU A 78 -15.86 6.33 3.88
C LEU A 78 -15.43 4.94 4.35
N SER A 79 -14.14 4.65 4.36
CA SER A 79 -13.61 3.36 4.83
C SER A 79 -13.91 3.11 6.31
N GLN A 80 -13.86 4.14 7.15
CA GLN A 80 -14.20 4.04 8.58
C GLN A 80 -15.70 3.81 8.77
N LEU A 81 -16.54 4.53 8.03
CA LEU A 81 -17.99 4.38 8.08
C LEU A 81 -18.43 3.00 7.56
N LEU A 82 -17.78 2.51 6.49
CA LEU A 82 -18.01 1.16 6.00
C LEU A 82 -17.63 0.14 7.06
N ALA A 83 -16.46 0.24 7.67
CA ALA A 83 -16.02 -0.67 8.72
C ALA A 83 -17.02 -0.72 9.90
N ALA A 84 -17.55 0.43 10.34
CA ALA A 84 -18.52 0.53 11.42
C ALA A 84 -19.90 -0.06 11.09
N ASN A 85 -20.20 -0.32 9.81
CA ASN A 85 -21.50 -0.81 9.36
C ASN A 85 -21.47 -2.19 8.66
N VAL A 86 -20.30 -2.82 8.54
CA VAL A 86 -20.13 -4.14 7.91
C VAL A 86 -21.07 -5.17 8.54
N GLU A 87 -21.10 -5.24 9.88
CA GLU A 87 -21.92 -6.20 10.63
C GLU A 87 -23.43 -6.11 10.34
N LYS A 88 -23.91 -4.92 9.94
CA LYS A 88 -25.33 -4.67 9.65
C LYS A 88 -25.73 -5.13 8.26
N SER A 89 -24.77 -5.48 7.41
CA SER A 89 -25.01 -5.78 6.00
C SER A 89 -25.27 -7.27 5.77
N GLN A 90 -26.53 -7.62 5.48
CA GLN A 90 -26.87 -8.99 5.06
C GLN A 90 -26.25 -9.38 3.72
N PHE A 91 -25.89 -8.41 2.88
CA PHE A 91 -25.19 -8.67 1.63
C PHE A 91 -23.77 -9.15 1.91
N ILE A 92 -23.02 -8.46 2.78
CA ILE A 92 -21.65 -8.82 3.14
C ILE A 92 -21.61 -10.20 3.80
N SER A 93 -22.53 -10.50 4.72
CA SER A 93 -22.53 -11.77 5.43
C SER A 93 -22.69 -13.02 4.53
N LYS A 94 -23.20 -12.83 3.33
CA LYS A 94 -23.37 -13.91 2.33
C LYS A 94 -22.35 -13.85 1.20
N SER A 95 -21.44 -12.88 1.24
CA SER A 95 -20.50 -12.63 0.14
C SER A 95 -19.20 -13.40 0.32
N HIS A 96 -18.66 -13.89 -0.79
CA HIS A 96 -17.27 -14.35 -0.91
C HIS A 96 -16.44 -13.23 -1.53
N MET A 97 -15.46 -12.74 -0.79
CA MET A 97 -14.66 -11.58 -1.19
C MET A 97 -13.26 -11.98 -1.64
N TYR A 98 -12.77 -11.32 -2.67
CA TYR A 98 -11.44 -11.57 -3.22
C TYR A 98 -10.67 -10.27 -3.32
N PHE A 99 -9.48 -10.25 -2.74
CA PHE A 99 -8.52 -9.16 -2.81
C PHE A 99 -7.34 -9.59 -3.66
N ASP A 100 -7.08 -8.89 -4.76
CA ASP A 100 -5.99 -9.19 -5.69
C ASP A 100 -5.19 -7.94 -6.01
N GLY A 101 -3.86 -8.07 -6.13
CA GLY A 101 -2.96 -6.98 -6.50
C GLY A 101 -2.65 -5.98 -5.37
N PHE A 102 -2.99 -6.27 -4.12
CA PHE A 102 -2.67 -5.41 -2.98
C PHE A 102 -1.28 -5.71 -2.45
N THR A 103 -0.45 -4.69 -2.34
CA THR A 103 0.89 -4.78 -1.73
C THR A 103 0.92 -4.31 -0.27
N GLY A 104 -0.18 -3.72 0.22
CA GLY A 104 -0.34 -3.25 1.59
C GLY A 104 -1.72 -2.65 1.82
N PHE A 105 -2.04 -2.43 3.09
CA PHE A 105 -3.25 -1.74 3.53
C PHE A 105 -2.86 -0.65 4.52
N THR A 106 -3.48 0.52 4.39
CA THR A 106 -3.37 1.56 5.42
C THR A 106 -4.07 1.08 6.70
N PRO A 107 -3.78 1.67 7.87
CA PRO A 107 -4.44 1.28 9.12
C PRO A 107 -5.97 1.34 9.04
N VAL A 108 -6.53 2.35 8.37
CA VAL A 108 -7.98 2.48 8.17
C VAL A 108 -8.53 1.38 7.26
N GLN A 109 -7.82 1.07 6.17
CA GLN A 109 -8.19 -0.05 5.29
C GLN A 109 -8.09 -1.39 6.01
N MET A 110 -7.06 -1.58 6.84
CA MET A 110 -6.91 -2.81 7.64
C MET A 110 -8.06 -2.99 8.63
N LYS A 111 -8.55 -1.91 9.27
CA LYS A 111 -9.76 -1.96 10.10
C LYS A 111 -10.97 -2.48 9.29
N LEU A 112 -11.18 -1.95 8.08
CA LEU A 112 -12.25 -2.43 7.20
C LEU A 112 -12.05 -3.90 6.81
N VAL A 113 -10.86 -4.28 6.37
CA VAL A 113 -10.52 -5.67 6.02
C VAL A 113 -10.78 -6.63 7.19
N THR A 114 -10.42 -6.23 8.41
CA THR A 114 -10.68 -7.00 9.63
C THR A 114 -12.17 -7.22 9.86
N GLN A 115 -12.99 -6.18 9.68
CA GLN A 115 -14.45 -6.31 9.79
C GLN A 115 -15.03 -7.21 8.67
N LEU A 116 -14.51 -7.11 7.47
CA LEU A 116 -14.92 -7.99 6.36
C LEU A 116 -14.56 -9.44 6.65
N MET A 117 -13.36 -9.74 7.18
CA MET A 117 -12.97 -11.10 7.58
C MET A 117 -13.91 -11.66 8.65
N SER A 118 -14.36 -10.84 9.60
CA SER A 118 -15.24 -11.28 10.69
C SER A 118 -16.67 -11.57 10.25
N HIS A 119 -17.15 -10.93 9.18
CA HIS A 119 -18.58 -10.92 8.86
C HIS A 119 -18.93 -11.48 7.49
N ALA A 120 -17.99 -11.56 6.54
CA ALA A 120 -18.23 -12.16 5.23
C ALA A 120 -18.25 -13.69 5.31
N ALA A 121 -18.87 -14.34 4.33
CA ALA A 121 -18.88 -15.80 4.23
C ALA A 121 -17.46 -16.37 4.04
N SER A 122 -16.62 -15.69 3.27
CA SER A 122 -15.18 -15.93 3.17
C SER A 122 -14.46 -14.72 2.59
N VAL A 123 -13.17 -14.60 2.91
CA VAL A 123 -12.28 -13.60 2.32
C VAL A 123 -11.02 -14.29 1.81
N THR A 124 -10.68 -14.07 0.56
CA THR A 124 -9.50 -14.65 -0.09
C THR A 124 -8.58 -13.53 -0.54
N PHE A 125 -7.30 -13.65 -0.23
CA PHE A 125 -6.26 -12.72 -0.67
C PHE A 125 -5.33 -13.44 -1.64
N ALA A 126 -5.09 -12.82 -2.81
CA ALA A 126 -4.09 -13.27 -3.77
C ALA A 126 -2.84 -12.38 -3.68
N PHE A 127 -1.67 -13.01 -3.59
CA PHE A 127 -0.40 -12.32 -3.47
C PHE A 127 0.62 -12.83 -4.50
N ASP A 128 1.31 -11.90 -5.12
CA ASP A 128 2.52 -12.20 -5.88
C ASP A 128 3.70 -12.35 -4.91
N ILE A 129 4.10 -13.60 -4.64
CA ILE A 129 5.21 -13.93 -3.76
C ILE A 129 5.85 -15.25 -4.18
N ASP A 130 7.15 -15.39 -3.97
CA ASP A 130 7.82 -16.69 -4.10
C ASP A 130 7.33 -17.62 -2.95
N PRO A 131 6.65 -18.74 -3.27
CA PRO A 131 6.09 -19.64 -2.25
C PRO A 131 7.12 -20.13 -1.24
N ASP A 132 8.38 -20.33 -1.66
CA ASP A 132 9.48 -20.79 -0.79
C ASP A 132 9.92 -19.70 0.21
N ARG A 133 9.43 -18.48 0.04
CA ARG A 133 9.78 -17.33 0.87
C ARG A 133 8.64 -16.86 1.76
N ILE A 134 7.54 -17.58 1.81
CA ILE A 134 6.43 -17.35 2.74
C ILE A 134 6.89 -17.84 4.12
N GLY A 135 7.71 -17.04 4.81
CA GLY A 135 8.12 -17.32 6.19
C GLY A 135 7.50 -16.28 7.12
N LEU A 136 7.11 -16.71 8.33
CA LEU A 136 6.57 -15.82 9.39
C LEU A 136 7.66 -14.95 10.05
N ALA A 137 8.93 -15.13 9.70
CA ALA A 137 10.01 -14.30 10.21
C ALA A 137 9.89 -12.87 9.66
N LYS A 138 10.15 -11.88 10.54
CA LYS A 138 10.17 -10.46 10.12
C LYS A 138 11.13 -10.28 8.94
N PRO A 139 10.65 -9.82 7.79
CA PRO A 139 11.48 -9.67 6.61
C PRO A 139 12.51 -8.55 6.80
N LYS A 140 13.67 -8.72 6.16
CA LYS A 140 14.72 -7.69 6.15
C LYS A 140 14.40 -6.62 5.10
N GLU A 141 14.92 -5.41 5.27
CA GLU A 141 14.65 -4.27 4.38
C GLU A 141 14.99 -4.53 2.90
N TYR A 142 16.01 -5.34 2.64
CA TYR A 142 16.46 -5.66 1.28
C TYR A 142 15.74 -6.85 0.63
N GLU A 143 14.79 -7.49 1.31
CA GLU A 143 14.07 -8.62 0.73
C GLU A 143 13.09 -8.17 -0.35
N LEU A 144 13.10 -8.87 -1.49
CA LEU A 144 12.30 -8.54 -2.66
C LEU A 144 10.80 -8.45 -2.35
N PHE A 145 10.27 -9.37 -1.54
CA PHE A 145 8.85 -9.44 -1.17
C PHE A 145 8.57 -8.91 0.23
N ARG A 146 9.39 -7.96 0.73
CA ARG A 146 9.23 -7.44 2.09
C ARG A 146 7.82 -6.91 2.37
N LEU A 147 7.32 -6.02 1.51
CA LEU A 147 5.98 -5.42 1.69
C LEU A 147 4.87 -6.47 1.66
N THR A 148 4.94 -7.42 0.73
CA THR A 148 3.98 -8.53 0.66
C THR A 148 4.00 -9.40 1.90
N LYS A 149 5.18 -9.72 2.43
CA LYS A 149 5.33 -10.48 3.69
C LYS A 149 4.78 -9.72 4.89
N GLU A 150 5.06 -8.44 4.99
CA GLU A 150 4.53 -7.58 6.05
C GLU A 150 2.99 -7.53 6.00
N THR A 151 2.44 -7.43 4.78
CA THR A 151 0.98 -7.43 4.57
C THR A 151 0.35 -8.76 4.95
N ILE A 152 0.92 -9.89 4.53
CA ILE A 152 0.45 -11.22 4.92
C ILE A 152 0.49 -11.37 6.44
N ALA A 153 1.59 -10.98 7.09
CA ALA A 153 1.72 -11.05 8.54
C ALA A 153 0.67 -10.17 9.25
N ALA A 154 0.40 -8.97 8.75
CA ALA A 154 -0.63 -8.08 9.29
C ALA A 154 -2.03 -8.67 9.16
N ILE A 155 -2.37 -9.28 8.01
CA ILE A 155 -3.66 -9.94 7.79
C ILE A 155 -3.79 -11.16 8.71
N CYS A 156 -2.77 -12.00 8.81
CA CYS A 156 -2.79 -13.17 9.69
C CYS A 156 -2.95 -12.77 11.17
N LYS A 157 -2.28 -11.69 11.58
CA LYS A 157 -2.45 -11.14 12.93
C LYS A 157 -3.88 -10.63 13.14
N ALA A 158 -4.42 -9.84 12.21
CA ALA A 158 -5.77 -9.31 12.30
C ALA A 158 -6.82 -10.45 12.34
N ALA A 159 -6.65 -11.52 11.55
CA ALA A 159 -7.52 -12.69 11.60
C ALA A 159 -7.47 -13.39 12.97
N ALA A 160 -6.28 -13.55 13.54
CA ALA A 160 -6.11 -14.12 14.87
C ALA A 160 -6.74 -13.26 15.96
N ASP A 161 -6.59 -11.94 15.90
CA ASP A 161 -7.16 -10.99 16.87
C ASP A 161 -8.71 -11.05 16.89
N VAL A 162 -9.35 -11.40 15.77
CA VAL A 162 -10.81 -11.53 15.65
C VAL A 162 -11.27 -13.00 15.60
N HIS A 163 -10.40 -13.95 15.89
CA HIS A 163 -10.68 -15.40 15.97
C HIS A 163 -11.27 -15.99 14.67
N VAL A 164 -10.78 -15.54 13.51
CA VAL A 164 -11.15 -16.07 12.21
C VAL A 164 -10.14 -17.13 11.79
N ASP A 165 -10.64 -18.30 11.37
CA ASP A 165 -9.81 -19.41 10.90
C ASP A 165 -9.15 -19.10 9.56
N ILE A 166 -7.86 -19.38 9.48
CA ILE A 166 -7.10 -19.27 8.23
C ILE A 166 -7.00 -20.67 7.61
N LEU A 167 -7.50 -20.81 6.40
CA LEU A 167 -7.43 -22.06 5.64
C LEU A 167 -6.04 -22.24 5.02
N ASP A 168 -5.78 -23.46 4.53
CA ASP A 168 -4.53 -23.79 3.84
C ASP A 168 -4.31 -22.91 2.60
N ASN A 169 -3.07 -22.51 2.38
CA ASN A 169 -2.69 -21.69 1.23
C ASN A 169 -2.80 -22.48 -0.07
N VAL A 170 -3.36 -21.85 -1.11
CA VAL A 170 -3.35 -22.37 -2.47
C VAL A 170 -2.16 -21.77 -3.22
N VAL A 171 -1.23 -22.59 -3.63
CA VAL A 171 -0.05 -22.19 -4.42
C VAL A 171 -0.35 -22.43 -5.90
N MET A 172 -0.43 -21.35 -6.68
CA MET A 172 -0.77 -21.39 -8.12
C MET A 172 0.39 -21.84 -9.01
N CYS A 173 1.61 -21.73 -8.50
CA CYS A 173 2.82 -22.18 -9.21
C CYS A 173 3.83 -22.70 -8.20
N GLY A 174 4.09 -24.02 -8.25
CA GLY A 174 5.00 -24.69 -7.33
C GLY A 174 6.48 -24.42 -7.64
N GLN A 175 7.33 -24.86 -6.71
CA GLN A 175 8.78 -24.77 -6.86
C GLN A 175 9.24 -25.54 -8.11
N GLY A 176 9.98 -24.82 -8.98
CA GLY A 176 10.50 -25.42 -10.23
C GLY A 176 9.53 -25.41 -11.41
N GLU A 177 8.26 -25.08 -11.18
CA GLU A 177 7.31 -24.87 -12.27
C GLU A 177 7.54 -23.55 -12.97
N ILE A 178 7.14 -23.49 -14.25
CA ILE A 178 7.18 -22.25 -15.03
C ILE A 178 5.85 -21.51 -14.81
N PRO A 179 5.87 -20.25 -14.31
CA PRO A 179 4.65 -19.46 -14.20
C PRO A 179 3.89 -19.38 -15.51
N TYR A 180 2.56 -19.46 -15.44
CA TYR A 180 1.68 -19.49 -16.62
C TYR A 180 2.01 -18.41 -17.65
N ARG A 181 2.33 -17.18 -17.18
CA ARG A 181 2.71 -16.03 -18.05
C ARG A 181 3.96 -16.25 -18.89
N PHE A 182 4.84 -17.18 -18.49
CA PHE A 182 6.12 -17.46 -19.16
C PHE A 182 6.18 -18.83 -19.80
N ARG A 183 5.06 -19.59 -19.84
CA ARG A 183 5.04 -20.97 -20.35
C ARG A 183 5.50 -21.09 -21.80
N ASP A 184 5.21 -20.05 -22.60
CA ASP A 184 5.52 -20.01 -24.03
C ASP A 184 6.85 -19.31 -24.32
N ASP A 185 7.58 -18.85 -23.28
CA ASP A 185 8.86 -18.16 -23.38
C ASP A 185 9.86 -18.65 -22.33
N PRO A 186 10.61 -19.72 -22.65
CA PRO A 186 11.62 -20.25 -21.72
C PRO A 186 12.72 -19.25 -21.33
N CYS A 187 13.01 -18.27 -22.21
CA CYS A 187 14.02 -17.25 -21.94
C CYS A 187 13.56 -16.28 -20.85
N LEU A 188 12.33 -15.77 -20.95
CA LEU A 188 11.73 -14.92 -19.91
C LEU A 188 11.53 -15.68 -18.61
N ALA A 189 11.08 -16.94 -18.67
CA ALA A 189 10.95 -17.80 -17.48
C ALA A 189 12.28 -17.96 -16.75
N ALA A 190 13.34 -18.19 -17.50
CA ALA A 190 14.67 -18.36 -16.94
C ALA A 190 15.27 -17.05 -16.41
N PHE A 191 15.00 -15.93 -17.07
CA PHE A 191 15.39 -14.60 -16.60
C PHE A 191 14.67 -14.26 -15.27
N GLU A 192 13.35 -14.41 -15.20
CA GLU A 192 12.56 -14.21 -13.98
C GLU A 192 13.11 -15.05 -12.82
N ARG A 193 13.36 -16.34 -13.06
CA ARG A 193 13.86 -17.25 -12.03
C ARG A 193 15.23 -16.85 -11.48
N ASN A 194 16.08 -16.20 -12.26
CA ASN A 194 17.48 -15.96 -11.90
C ASN A 194 17.83 -14.51 -11.56
N ILE A 195 17.02 -13.52 -11.96
CA ILE A 195 17.39 -12.09 -11.85
C ILE A 195 17.68 -11.63 -10.41
N PHE A 196 17.00 -12.23 -9.41
CA PHE A 196 17.19 -11.90 -7.99
C PHE A 196 17.71 -13.09 -7.17
N ARG A 197 18.28 -14.11 -7.82
CA ARG A 197 18.85 -15.29 -7.15
C ARG A 197 20.35 -15.32 -7.29
N TYR A 198 21.03 -15.77 -6.25
CA TYR A 198 22.47 -15.98 -6.25
C TYR A 198 22.79 -17.38 -5.69
N PRO A 199 23.68 -18.14 -6.33
CA PRO A 199 24.40 -17.85 -7.59
C PRO A 199 23.49 -17.89 -8.82
N HIS A 200 23.78 -17.02 -9.80
CA HIS A 200 23.04 -17.01 -11.05
C HIS A 200 23.35 -18.26 -11.88
N GLN A 201 22.32 -18.86 -12.45
CA GLN A 201 22.48 -19.94 -13.40
C GLN A 201 22.62 -19.37 -14.81
N LYS A 202 23.67 -19.81 -15.51
CA LYS A 202 23.81 -19.48 -16.92
C LYS A 202 22.83 -20.31 -17.75
N ILE A 203 22.14 -19.62 -18.65
CA ILE A 203 21.20 -20.25 -19.57
C ILE A 203 21.85 -20.28 -20.94
N ASN A 204 21.89 -21.47 -21.56
CA ASN A 204 22.37 -21.66 -22.91
C ASN A 204 21.15 -21.63 -23.83
N GLY A 205 21.11 -20.71 -24.78
CA GLY A 205 20.05 -20.60 -25.77
C GLY A 205 19.95 -19.20 -26.37
N ALA A 206 19.09 -19.03 -27.35
CA ALA A 206 18.79 -17.74 -27.94
C ALA A 206 17.92 -16.92 -26.97
N ALA A 207 18.27 -15.68 -26.74
CA ALA A 207 17.54 -14.74 -25.89
C ALA A 207 16.71 -13.78 -26.76
N ASP A 208 15.94 -14.29 -27.71
CA ASP A 208 15.24 -13.48 -28.73
C ASP A 208 14.15 -12.59 -28.10
N SER A 209 13.61 -13.01 -26.98
CA SER A 209 12.58 -12.26 -26.24
C SER A 209 13.14 -11.11 -25.38
N ILE A 210 14.46 -11.07 -25.15
CA ILE A 210 15.09 -10.07 -24.30
C ILE A 210 16.00 -9.18 -25.14
N LYS A 211 15.73 -7.87 -25.13
CA LYS A 211 16.56 -6.87 -25.80
C LYS A 211 17.17 -5.94 -24.78
N LEU A 212 18.48 -5.86 -24.75
CA LEU A 212 19.20 -4.85 -23.96
C LEU A 212 19.51 -3.66 -24.85
N VAL A 213 18.96 -2.52 -24.51
CA VAL A 213 19.16 -1.27 -25.26
C VAL A 213 19.81 -0.25 -24.33
N ARG A 214 20.88 0.37 -24.82
CA ARG A 214 21.55 1.47 -24.12
C ARG A 214 21.32 2.76 -24.90
N THR A 215 20.92 3.80 -24.18
CA THR A 215 20.76 5.16 -24.72
C THR A 215 21.61 6.13 -23.93
N ASP A 216 21.94 7.27 -24.51
CA ASP A 216 22.75 8.29 -23.84
C ASP A 216 21.92 9.22 -22.95
N ARG A 217 20.61 9.30 -23.20
CA ARG A 217 19.68 10.20 -22.48
C ARG A 217 18.36 9.49 -22.18
N ALA A 218 17.76 9.80 -21.03
CA ALA A 218 16.45 9.28 -20.64
C ALA A 218 15.34 9.54 -21.66
N ARG A 219 15.40 10.70 -22.38
CA ARG A 219 14.46 11.02 -23.46
C ARG A 219 14.56 10.02 -24.62
N ASP A 220 15.77 9.62 -24.99
CA ASP A 220 16.00 8.69 -26.10
C ASP A 220 15.53 7.28 -25.73
N GLU A 221 15.66 6.89 -24.47
CA GLU A 221 15.07 5.68 -23.91
C GLU A 221 13.55 5.66 -24.06
N ALA A 222 12.88 6.73 -23.61
CA ALA A 222 11.43 6.88 -23.75
C ALA A 222 10.96 6.86 -25.21
N LEU A 223 11.69 7.52 -26.11
CA LEU A 223 11.41 7.52 -27.55
C LEU A 223 11.58 6.13 -28.16
N TYR A 224 12.64 5.39 -27.76
CA TYR A 224 12.84 4.03 -28.23
C TYR A 224 11.68 3.13 -27.80
N VAL A 225 11.30 3.14 -26.50
CA VAL A 225 10.17 2.34 -25.98
C VAL A 225 8.88 2.69 -26.72
N ALA A 226 8.56 3.98 -26.87
CA ALA A 226 7.38 4.43 -27.60
C ALA A 226 7.37 3.94 -29.06
N SER A 227 8.54 3.91 -29.72
CA SER A 227 8.69 3.39 -31.08
C SER A 227 8.43 1.89 -31.18
N GLN A 228 8.77 1.12 -30.13
CA GLN A 228 8.51 -0.33 -30.11
C GLN A 228 7.02 -0.64 -29.85
N ILE A 229 6.36 0.15 -29.01
CA ILE A 229 4.91 -0.01 -28.72
C ILE A 229 4.07 0.29 -29.99
N ARG A 230 4.55 1.20 -30.86
CA ARG A 230 3.86 1.61 -32.08
C ARG A 230 3.97 0.63 -33.25
N LYS A 231 4.90 -0.34 -33.19
CA LYS A 231 5.10 -1.39 -34.22
C LYS A 231 4.08 -2.50 -34.06
#